data_bb7139de3470d5c94e3abb6927187f0f
#
_entry.id   bb7139de3470d5c94e3abb6927187f0f
#
_cell.length_a   1.000
_cell.length_b   1.000
_cell.length_c   1.000
_cell.angle_alpha   90.00
_cell.angle_beta   90.00
_cell.angle_gamma   90.00
#
_symmetry.space_group_name_H-M   'P 1'
#
loop_
_entity.id
_entity.type
_entity.pdbx_description
1 polymer ?
#
loop_
_entity_poly.entity_id
_entity_poly.type
_entity_poly.pdbx_seq_one_letter_code
_entity_poly.pdbx_strand_id
1 'polypeptide(L)'
;MKPTVVLQPSWTLIYRGETITARCEIQEGGGTQWTYEWRPTRLNRPPSSREHRISRVTDSGDYSCRGRRDVFYLTQWSDVVSVTVSEDEAKATLTPDSSILPAGGSVTLTCSLKIPVGFTYNLYRNNHIKQSDEPGGVFKISEGGKYTCRGFRRDTNFITSFSNTVFIQQTADKPRPVLSVSPSWLSPGSSVTLRCEIKPPSAGWRFYWYKAVPDLSHQYISYSYEMLPGSPNGTAGSSTIVHGQTHTAGCVCRAERVDRVYSTDHSKPTFVWSEDVHPAASLTVNPDRVQHFTSDSVSLNCGGNSAEWRVMRFTETHHLSRCSSWGRMTGSSCNMNMNWYHSGVYWCESGSGEFSNTVNITVQNDDDGVILVSPVHPVTEGASVSLSCRLREQNTLSSVSFYHNDKLLQHDGREELNISAVSQSDEGFYKCQHAGKTSQQSWMSVTAVSRPESSSFPVLLMVGSVIGIILLIFLLLLCLCKLSKDLCCIRWIQSQSSSQSSSSHPGVNQNETNQYSSPLHENL
;
A
#
# COMPACT_ATOMS: atom_id res chain seq x y z
N MET A 1 -53.93 2.28 38.42
CA MET A 1 -53.45 2.97 37.19
C MET A 1 -52.09 3.56 37.50
N LYS A 2 -51.09 3.38 36.59
CA LYS A 2 -49.71 3.85 36.79
C LYS A 2 -49.40 4.89 35.68
N PRO A 3 -49.08 6.15 36.01
CA PRO A 3 -48.68 7.16 35.06
C PRO A 3 -47.25 6.93 34.54
N THR A 4 -46.87 7.63 33.45
CA THR A 4 -45.54 7.63 32.87
C THR A 4 -44.95 9.02 32.87
N VAL A 5 -43.66 9.16 33.22
CA VAL A 5 -42.92 10.42 33.04
C VAL A 5 -42.28 10.40 31.66
N VAL A 6 -42.61 11.34 30.82
CA VAL A 6 -42.03 11.55 29.49
C VAL A 6 -41.20 12.84 29.50
N LEU A 7 -39.95 12.74 29.08
CA LEU A 7 -39.08 13.92 28.91
C LEU A 7 -39.25 14.48 27.48
N GLN A 8 -39.36 15.77 27.36
CA GLN A 8 -39.44 16.50 26.09
C GLN A 8 -38.40 17.64 26.04
N PRO A 9 -37.37 17.50 25.22
CA PRO A 9 -36.92 16.31 24.49
C PRO A 9 -36.46 15.18 25.44
N SER A 10 -36.26 13.98 24.93
CA SER A 10 -35.97 12.74 25.71
C SER A 10 -34.54 12.65 26.27
N TRP A 11 -33.95 13.76 26.63
CA TRP A 11 -32.57 13.85 27.15
C TRP A 11 -32.56 13.62 28.66
N THR A 12 -31.77 12.68 29.09
CA THR A 12 -31.52 12.40 30.53
C THR A 12 -30.30 13.14 31.09
N LEU A 13 -29.44 13.63 30.18
CA LEU A 13 -28.23 14.39 30.49
C LEU A 13 -28.20 15.67 29.64
N ILE A 14 -28.22 16.82 30.32
CA ILE A 14 -28.24 18.16 29.70
C ILE A 14 -27.18 19.07 30.29
N TYR A 15 -26.85 20.13 29.60
CA TYR A 15 -25.97 21.19 30.09
C TYR A 15 -26.72 22.22 30.92
N ARG A 16 -26.03 22.89 31.82
CA ARG A 16 -26.54 24.03 32.56
C ARG A 16 -27.05 25.11 31.60
N GLY A 17 -28.29 25.58 31.82
CA GLY A 17 -28.95 26.58 30.98
C GLY A 17 -29.75 25.98 29.80
N GLU A 18 -29.59 24.71 29.51
CA GLU A 18 -30.50 23.97 28.63
C GLU A 18 -31.79 23.67 29.39
N THR A 19 -32.92 23.65 28.71
CA THR A 19 -34.22 23.39 29.33
C THR A 19 -34.90 22.20 28.69
N ILE A 20 -35.30 21.23 29.50
CA ILE A 20 -36.20 20.15 29.12
C ILE A 20 -37.47 20.20 29.98
N THR A 21 -38.52 19.54 29.53
CA THR A 21 -39.79 19.44 30.23
C THR A 21 -40.08 17.99 30.58
N ALA A 22 -40.24 17.68 31.83
CA ALA A 22 -40.80 16.41 32.29
C ALA A 22 -42.32 16.50 32.31
N ARG A 23 -43.00 15.61 31.60
CA ARG A 23 -44.47 15.57 31.47
C ARG A 23 -45.01 14.30 32.08
N CYS A 24 -46.04 14.43 32.91
CA CYS A 24 -46.73 13.30 33.49
C CYS A 24 -47.91 12.88 32.61
N GLU A 25 -47.87 11.66 32.08
CA GLU A 25 -48.92 11.12 31.22
C GLU A 25 -49.72 10.03 31.95
N ILE A 26 -51.04 10.20 31.97
CA ILE A 26 -52.00 9.27 32.54
C ILE A 26 -52.86 8.75 31.40
N GLN A 27 -52.84 7.44 31.17
CA GLN A 27 -53.61 6.79 30.12
C GLN A 27 -55.06 6.60 30.58
N GLU A 28 -55.89 7.62 30.40
CA GLU A 28 -57.33 7.48 30.56
C GLU A 28 -58.10 8.38 29.57
N GLY A 29 -59.29 7.92 29.11
CA GLY A 29 -60.11 8.62 28.14
C GLY A 29 -60.55 10.00 28.57
N GLY A 30 -60.65 10.90 27.59
CA GLY A 30 -60.76 12.35 27.69
C GLY A 30 -61.78 12.89 28.66
N GLY A 31 -61.45 14.04 29.27
CA GLY A 31 -62.34 14.92 30.00
C GLY A 31 -62.14 15.01 31.51
N THR A 32 -61.22 14.26 32.09
CA THR A 32 -60.98 14.28 33.55
C THR A 32 -59.91 15.31 33.94
N GLN A 33 -60.25 16.21 34.86
CA GLN A 33 -59.25 17.12 35.46
C GLN A 33 -58.42 16.39 36.50
N TRP A 34 -57.12 16.24 36.21
CA TRP A 34 -56.14 15.72 37.12
C TRP A 34 -55.33 16.82 37.75
N THR A 35 -55.02 16.72 39.05
CA THR A 35 -53.95 17.41 39.74
C THR A 35 -52.76 16.49 39.86
N TYR A 36 -51.56 17.02 39.69
CA TYR A 36 -50.34 16.21 39.62
C TYR A 36 -49.46 16.43 40.82
N GLU A 37 -48.83 15.37 41.29
CA GLU A 37 -47.85 15.41 42.35
C GLU A 37 -46.54 14.82 41.83
N TRP A 38 -45.45 15.53 42.11
CA TRP A 38 -44.11 15.17 41.64
C TRP A 38 -43.17 14.85 42.80
N ARG A 39 -42.23 13.95 42.59
CA ARG A 39 -41.00 13.73 43.35
C ARG A 39 -39.81 14.09 42.49
N PRO A 40 -38.68 14.61 43.04
CA PRO A 40 -38.28 14.68 44.42
C PRO A 40 -38.97 15.83 45.18
N THR A 41 -39.31 15.62 46.43
CA THR A 41 -39.93 16.59 47.35
C THR A 41 -38.98 17.72 47.81
N ARG A 42 -37.74 17.78 47.28
CA ARG A 42 -36.74 18.81 47.58
C ARG A 42 -37.07 20.19 46.99
N LEU A 43 -38.04 20.25 46.07
CA LEU A 43 -38.58 21.51 45.61
C LEU A 43 -39.39 22.13 46.74
N ASN A 44 -39.04 23.36 47.14
CA ASN A 44 -39.78 24.14 48.16
C ASN A 44 -41.28 24.32 47.86
N ARG A 45 -41.71 23.97 46.66
CA ARG A 45 -43.07 23.75 46.18
C ARG A 45 -43.06 22.73 45.06
N PRO A 46 -43.48 21.48 45.25
CA PRO A 46 -43.68 20.56 44.17
C PRO A 46 -44.71 21.14 43.18
N PRO A 47 -44.43 21.14 41.86
CA PRO A 47 -45.40 21.66 40.91
C PRO A 47 -46.65 20.79 40.93
N SER A 48 -47.80 21.44 40.92
CA SER A 48 -49.12 20.78 40.77
C SER A 48 -49.54 20.65 39.31
N SER A 49 -48.68 21.07 38.40
CA SER A 49 -48.91 21.04 36.95
C SER A 49 -48.51 19.70 36.31
N ARG A 50 -49.10 19.41 35.18
CA ARG A 50 -48.75 18.23 34.34
C ARG A 50 -47.30 18.26 33.88
N GLU A 51 -46.71 19.44 33.77
CA GLU A 51 -45.35 19.64 33.26
C GLU A 51 -44.45 20.30 34.27
N HIS A 52 -43.22 19.85 34.32
CA HIS A 52 -42.14 20.39 35.15
C HIS A 52 -40.91 20.71 34.29
N ARG A 53 -40.42 21.96 34.38
CA ARG A 53 -39.23 22.43 33.65
C ARG A 53 -37.97 22.17 34.47
N ILE A 54 -36.97 21.56 33.82
CA ILE A 54 -35.67 21.21 34.38
C ILE A 54 -34.59 21.99 33.62
N SER A 55 -33.79 22.82 34.30
CA SER A 55 -32.76 23.63 33.64
C SER A 55 -31.57 24.02 34.51
N ARG A 56 -31.63 23.78 35.83
CA ARG A 56 -30.58 24.15 36.79
C ARG A 56 -29.87 22.92 37.31
N VAL A 57 -28.63 23.08 37.72
CA VAL A 57 -27.86 21.97 38.35
C VAL A 57 -28.60 21.42 39.57
N THR A 58 -29.28 22.31 40.34
CA THR A 58 -30.13 21.94 41.50
C THR A 58 -31.34 21.10 41.11
N ASP A 59 -31.73 21.10 39.84
CA ASP A 59 -32.85 20.32 39.31
C ASP A 59 -32.42 18.88 38.94
N SER A 60 -31.14 18.51 39.11
CA SER A 60 -30.68 17.12 38.91
C SER A 60 -31.32 16.20 39.94
N GLY A 61 -31.82 15.06 39.51
CA GLY A 61 -32.43 14.09 40.39
C GLY A 61 -33.35 13.11 39.70
N ASP A 62 -34.02 12.35 40.56
CA ASP A 62 -34.94 11.29 40.18
C ASP A 62 -36.38 11.83 40.22
N TYR A 63 -37.03 11.80 39.07
CA TYR A 63 -38.38 12.30 38.88
C TYR A 63 -39.37 11.12 38.78
N SER A 64 -40.45 11.22 39.56
CA SER A 64 -41.64 10.39 39.40
C SER A 64 -42.87 11.23 39.62
N CYS A 65 -43.98 10.85 39.02
CA CYS A 65 -45.25 11.57 39.14
C CYS A 65 -46.40 10.64 39.50
N ARG A 66 -47.47 11.22 40.08
CA ARG A 66 -48.79 10.63 40.24
C ARG A 66 -49.89 11.63 40.02
N GLY A 67 -51.06 11.14 39.64
CA GLY A 67 -52.25 11.96 39.49
C GLY A 67 -53.22 11.78 40.66
N ARG A 68 -53.85 12.93 41.03
CA ARG A 68 -54.96 12.96 41.96
C ARG A 68 -56.19 13.52 41.24
N ARG A 69 -57.29 12.81 41.26
CA ARG A 69 -58.55 13.25 40.65
C ARG A 69 -59.46 13.95 41.66
N ASP A 70 -59.58 13.38 42.86
CA ASP A 70 -60.35 13.91 43.99
C ASP A 70 -59.68 13.46 45.29
N VAL A 71 -60.35 13.68 46.42
CA VAL A 71 -59.81 13.35 47.74
C VAL A 71 -59.58 11.83 47.91
N PHE A 72 -60.28 10.98 47.15
CA PHE A 72 -60.28 9.53 47.31
C PHE A 72 -59.56 8.77 46.18
N TYR A 73 -59.26 9.43 45.03
CA TYR A 73 -58.68 8.75 43.90
C TYR A 73 -57.27 9.24 43.58
N LEU A 74 -56.30 8.40 43.89
CA LEU A 74 -54.87 8.59 43.63
C LEU A 74 -54.36 7.46 42.73
N THR A 75 -53.56 7.77 41.71
CA THR A 75 -52.83 6.80 40.93
C THR A 75 -51.63 6.25 41.73
N GLN A 76 -51.07 5.15 41.28
CA GLN A 76 -49.73 4.73 41.73
C GLN A 76 -48.70 5.76 41.26
N TRP A 77 -47.51 5.74 41.84
CA TRP A 77 -46.38 6.50 41.32
C TRP A 77 -45.89 5.91 40.01
N SER A 78 -45.45 6.77 39.08
CA SER A 78 -44.75 6.33 37.86
C SER A 78 -43.43 5.66 38.17
N ASP A 79 -42.84 5.01 37.20
CA ASP A 79 -41.43 4.68 37.23
C ASP A 79 -40.56 5.93 37.34
N VAL A 80 -39.40 5.77 37.92
CA VAL A 80 -38.44 6.87 38.14
C VAL A 80 -37.68 7.15 36.88
N VAL A 81 -37.58 8.42 36.51
CA VAL A 81 -36.71 8.90 35.42
C VAL A 81 -35.64 9.80 36.03
N SER A 82 -34.39 9.40 35.90
CA SER A 82 -33.24 10.19 36.38
C SER A 82 -32.81 11.21 35.36
N VAL A 83 -32.65 12.45 35.77
CA VAL A 83 -32.17 13.55 34.94
C VAL A 83 -30.95 14.19 35.62
N THR A 84 -29.89 14.36 34.84
CA THR A 84 -28.65 15.02 35.28
C THR A 84 -28.43 16.31 34.51
N VAL A 85 -28.23 17.40 35.22
CA VAL A 85 -27.80 18.69 34.65
C VAL A 85 -26.32 18.85 34.95
N SER A 86 -25.48 18.87 33.92
CA SER A 86 -24.03 19.00 34.07
C SER A 86 -23.65 20.36 34.66
N GLU A 87 -22.70 20.37 35.59
CA GLU A 87 -22.06 21.59 36.10
C GLU A 87 -21.06 22.18 35.10
N ASP A 88 -20.57 21.38 34.17
CA ASP A 88 -19.61 21.79 33.14
C ASP A 88 -20.23 22.84 32.20
N GLU A 89 -19.42 23.81 31.82
CA GLU A 89 -19.77 24.72 30.74
C GLU A 89 -19.89 23.97 29.43
N ALA A 90 -20.95 24.24 28.69
CA ALA A 90 -21.14 23.69 27.35
C ALA A 90 -20.17 24.34 26.35
N LYS A 91 -18.91 23.89 26.35
CA LYS A 91 -17.86 24.39 25.47
C LYS A 91 -17.41 23.31 24.50
N ALA A 92 -17.46 23.64 23.20
CA ALA A 92 -16.95 22.74 22.16
C ALA A 92 -15.41 22.69 22.16
N THR A 93 -14.86 21.62 21.64
CA THR A 93 -13.42 21.47 21.39
C THR A 93 -13.22 21.18 19.90
N LEU A 94 -12.35 21.94 19.24
CA LEU A 94 -11.99 21.77 17.85
C LEU A 94 -10.56 21.20 17.74
N THR A 95 -10.41 20.06 17.06
CA THR A 95 -9.13 19.39 16.84
C THR A 95 -8.90 19.19 15.35
N PRO A 96 -7.74 19.56 14.80
CA PRO A 96 -7.35 19.26 13.43
C PRO A 96 -6.59 17.95 13.35
N ASP A 97 -6.69 17.22 12.23
CA ASP A 97 -5.78 16.12 11.89
C ASP A 97 -4.40 16.63 11.45
N SER A 98 -4.33 17.87 10.94
CA SER A 98 -3.11 18.58 10.61
C SER A 98 -3.30 20.09 10.73
N SER A 99 -2.28 20.81 11.18
CA SER A 99 -2.22 22.28 11.17
C SER A 99 -1.75 22.87 9.83
N ILE A 100 -1.24 22.02 8.92
CA ILE A 100 -0.70 22.40 7.61
C ILE A 100 -1.63 21.86 6.53
N LEU A 101 -2.07 22.75 5.64
CA LEU A 101 -2.89 22.46 4.47
C LEU A 101 -2.04 22.66 3.20
N PRO A 102 -1.57 21.60 2.56
CA PRO A 102 -0.84 21.75 1.30
C PRO A 102 -1.75 22.23 0.18
N ALA A 103 -1.17 22.89 -0.82
CA ALA A 103 -1.90 23.36 -2.00
C ALA A 103 -2.76 22.25 -2.61
N GLY A 104 -4.05 22.51 -2.84
CA GLY A 104 -5.02 21.53 -3.35
C GLY A 104 -5.40 20.40 -2.37
N GLY A 105 -4.80 20.33 -1.20
CA GLY A 105 -5.12 19.37 -0.15
C GLY A 105 -6.39 19.66 0.62
N SER A 106 -6.68 18.85 1.63
CA SER A 106 -7.73 19.09 2.61
C SER A 106 -7.28 18.63 3.99
N VAL A 107 -7.81 19.29 5.00
CA VAL A 107 -7.62 18.97 6.41
C VAL A 107 -8.97 18.65 7.02
N THR A 108 -9.01 17.69 7.92
CA THR A 108 -10.21 17.32 8.67
C THR A 108 -10.19 18.01 10.03
N LEU A 109 -11.26 18.73 10.35
CA LEU A 109 -11.47 19.32 11.65
C LEU A 109 -12.57 18.55 12.37
N THR A 110 -12.32 18.13 13.60
CA THR A 110 -13.31 17.44 14.44
C THR A 110 -13.76 18.36 15.58
N CYS A 111 -15.04 18.70 15.60
CA CYS A 111 -15.70 19.44 16.66
C CYS A 111 -16.39 18.46 17.61
N SER A 112 -16.08 18.51 18.88
CA SER A 112 -16.63 17.59 19.88
C SER A 112 -17.09 18.29 21.15
N LEU A 113 -17.99 17.63 21.85
CA LEU A 113 -18.51 18.02 23.17
C LEU A 113 -18.36 16.85 24.14
N LYS A 114 -18.28 17.14 25.45
CA LYS A 114 -18.31 16.08 26.49
C LYS A 114 -19.61 15.28 26.46
N ILE A 115 -20.74 15.96 26.16
CA ILE A 115 -22.08 15.37 26.01
C ILE A 115 -22.54 15.62 24.57
N PRO A 116 -22.21 14.74 23.62
CA PRO A 116 -22.43 14.98 22.18
C PRO A 116 -23.86 14.66 21.71
N VAL A 117 -24.65 13.95 22.50
CA VAL A 117 -25.94 13.40 22.08
C VAL A 117 -26.91 14.50 21.67
N GLY A 118 -27.48 14.39 20.46
CA GLY A 118 -28.46 15.32 19.91
C GLY A 118 -27.92 16.66 19.45
N PHE A 119 -26.61 16.87 19.45
CA PHE A 119 -25.99 18.07 18.90
C PHE A 119 -25.65 17.89 17.41
N THR A 120 -25.89 18.97 16.67
CA THR A 120 -25.25 19.25 15.38
C THR A 120 -24.19 20.34 15.59
N TYR A 121 -23.27 20.47 14.67
CA TYR A 121 -22.14 21.37 14.84
C TYR A 121 -22.04 22.33 13.66
N ASN A 122 -21.67 23.58 13.98
CA ASN A 122 -21.38 24.62 12.99
C ASN A 122 -19.90 24.96 13.03
N LEU A 123 -19.25 24.99 11.86
CA LEU A 123 -17.88 25.42 11.68
C LEU A 123 -17.84 26.88 11.20
N TYR A 124 -16.98 27.66 11.81
CA TYR A 124 -16.75 29.07 11.47
C TYR A 124 -15.32 29.23 10.97
N ARG A 125 -15.16 30.04 9.92
CA ARG A 125 -13.87 30.51 9.44
C ARG A 125 -13.85 32.04 9.54
N ASN A 126 -12.85 32.61 10.23
CA ASN A 126 -12.71 34.03 10.43
C ASN A 126 -14.06 34.69 10.91
N ASN A 127 -14.73 34.02 11.85
CA ASN A 127 -16.05 34.40 12.42
C ASN A 127 -17.26 34.29 11.47
N HIS A 128 -17.10 33.80 10.26
CA HIS A 128 -18.21 33.53 9.34
C HIS A 128 -18.52 32.04 9.31
N ILE A 129 -19.81 31.68 9.23
CA ILE A 129 -20.24 30.28 9.09
C ILE A 129 -19.70 29.72 7.77
N LYS A 130 -18.98 28.63 7.85
CA LYS A 130 -18.46 27.89 6.67
C LYS A 130 -19.29 26.66 6.37
N GLN A 131 -19.66 25.91 7.39
CA GLN A 131 -20.50 24.73 7.32
C GLN A 131 -21.42 24.69 8.53
N SER A 132 -22.63 24.20 8.36
CA SER A 132 -23.67 24.16 9.39
C SER A 132 -24.33 22.80 9.48
N ASP A 133 -24.88 22.50 10.65
CA ASP A 133 -25.75 21.35 10.93
C ASP A 133 -25.09 19.97 10.71
N GLU A 134 -23.77 19.87 10.90
CA GLU A 134 -23.04 18.60 10.77
C GLU A 134 -23.26 17.72 12.01
N PRO A 135 -23.98 16.58 11.92
CA PRO A 135 -24.35 15.77 13.08
C PRO A 135 -23.15 15.07 13.73
N GLY A 136 -22.13 14.72 12.97
CA GLY A 136 -20.92 14.06 13.46
C GLY A 136 -19.82 15.01 13.92
N GLY A 137 -19.96 16.31 13.66
CA GLY A 137 -18.94 17.30 13.99
C GLY A 137 -17.65 17.18 13.20
N VAL A 138 -17.64 16.45 12.06
CA VAL A 138 -16.46 16.20 11.22
C VAL A 138 -16.55 17.09 9.97
N PHE A 139 -15.59 18.00 9.83
CA PHE A 139 -15.56 18.97 8.74
C PHE A 139 -14.33 18.81 7.89
N LYS A 140 -14.50 18.70 6.58
CA LYS A 140 -13.41 18.68 5.62
C LYS A 140 -13.23 20.06 5.01
N ILE A 141 -12.06 20.65 5.20
CA ILE A 141 -11.73 22.00 4.74
C ILE A 141 -10.60 21.97 3.70
N SER A 142 -10.61 22.95 2.80
CA SER A 142 -9.62 23.10 1.72
C SER A 142 -9.04 24.51 1.64
N GLU A 143 -9.25 25.31 2.67
CA GLU A 143 -8.78 26.68 2.74
C GLU A 143 -8.12 26.91 4.09
N GLY A 144 -6.99 27.61 4.10
CA GLY A 144 -6.34 28.03 5.33
C GLY A 144 -7.12 29.12 6.08
N GLY A 145 -6.80 29.34 7.33
CA GLY A 145 -7.43 30.38 8.13
C GLY A 145 -7.61 30.02 9.61
N LYS A 146 -8.32 30.88 10.34
CA LYS A 146 -8.69 30.67 11.74
C LYS A 146 -10.05 29.98 11.79
N TYR A 147 -10.13 28.87 12.48
CA TYR A 147 -11.34 28.07 12.61
C TYR A 147 -11.78 27.97 14.07
N THR A 148 -13.08 28.04 14.29
CA THR A 148 -13.77 27.78 15.56
C THR A 148 -15.03 26.99 15.26
N CYS A 149 -15.53 26.23 16.23
CA CYS A 149 -16.82 25.56 16.11
C CYS A 149 -17.70 25.77 17.35
N ARG A 150 -18.96 25.45 17.22
CA ARG A 150 -19.88 25.32 18.35
C ARG A 150 -20.97 24.33 18.05
N GLY A 151 -21.49 23.68 19.08
CA GLY A 151 -22.62 22.78 19.00
C GLY A 151 -23.94 23.50 19.09
N PHE A 152 -24.94 22.94 18.44
CA PHE A 152 -26.30 23.43 18.42
C PHE A 152 -27.28 22.27 18.60
N ARG A 153 -28.20 22.38 19.54
CA ARG A 153 -29.26 21.40 19.79
C ARG A 153 -30.60 22.05 19.49
N ARG A 154 -31.23 21.66 18.37
CA ARG A 154 -32.44 22.31 17.84
C ARG A 154 -33.65 22.15 18.74
N ASP A 155 -33.83 20.97 19.34
CA ASP A 155 -35.01 20.67 20.16
C ASP A 155 -35.15 21.55 21.39
N THR A 156 -34.04 22.03 21.92
CA THR A 156 -33.99 22.95 23.09
C THR A 156 -33.55 24.35 22.71
N ASN A 157 -33.29 24.64 21.44
CA ASN A 157 -32.67 25.88 20.97
C ASN A 157 -31.39 26.26 21.73
N PHE A 158 -30.68 25.25 22.21
CA PHE A 158 -29.47 25.43 23.02
C PHE A 158 -28.24 25.53 22.16
N ILE A 159 -27.36 26.49 22.47
CA ILE A 159 -26.13 26.77 21.74
C ILE A 159 -24.97 26.76 22.73
N THR A 160 -23.88 26.05 22.41
CA THR A 160 -22.68 26.02 23.25
C THR A 160 -21.82 27.27 23.08
N SER A 161 -20.87 27.46 23.96
CA SER A 161 -19.79 28.42 23.77
C SER A 161 -18.89 27.96 22.59
N PHE A 162 -18.19 28.92 21.99
CA PHE A 162 -17.22 28.62 20.94
C PHE A 162 -16.06 27.73 21.46
N SER A 163 -15.54 26.90 20.60
CA SER A 163 -14.35 26.11 20.85
C SER A 163 -13.08 26.97 21.01
N ASN A 164 -11.98 26.30 21.31
CA ASN A 164 -10.65 26.84 21.04
C ASN A 164 -10.53 27.21 19.55
N THR A 165 -9.67 28.21 19.25
CA THR A 165 -9.33 28.60 17.88
C THR A 165 -8.24 27.70 17.34
N VAL A 166 -8.44 27.16 16.15
CA VAL A 166 -7.46 26.37 15.39
C VAL A 166 -7.01 27.20 14.19
N PHE A 167 -5.70 27.33 14.01
CA PHE A 167 -5.11 27.99 12.85
C PHE A 167 -4.59 26.95 11.86
N ILE A 168 -5.10 26.99 10.62
CA ILE A 168 -4.67 26.13 9.52
C ILE A 168 -3.84 26.96 8.55
N GLN A 169 -2.56 26.64 8.48
CA GLN A 169 -1.63 27.29 7.58
C GLN A 169 -1.68 26.63 6.20
N GLN A 170 -1.99 27.39 5.17
CA GLN A 170 -1.95 26.92 3.78
C GLN A 170 -0.56 27.13 3.21
N THR A 171 0.02 26.06 2.63
CA THR A 171 1.29 26.10 1.92
C THR A 171 1.06 26.10 0.42
N ALA A 172 1.93 26.78 -0.32
CA ALA A 172 1.90 26.79 -1.78
C ALA A 172 2.52 25.51 -2.38
N ASP A 173 3.41 24.85 -1.62
CA ASP A 173 4.15 23.68 -2.09
C ASP A 173 3.29 22.42 -2.09
N LYS A 174 3.43 21.64 -3.16
CA LYS A 174 2.87 20.30 -3.23
C LYS A 174 3.62 19.37 -2.28
N PRO A 175 2.92 18.48 -1.55
CA PRO A 175 3.60 17.49 -0.74
C PRO A 175 4.40 16.54 -1.65
N ARG A 176 5.65 16.26 -1.26
CA ARG A 176 6.46 15.25 -1.94
C ARG A 176 6.39 13.95 -1.16
N PRO A 177 5.99 12.87 -1.81
CA PRO A 177 6.00 11.57 -1.17
C PRO A 177 7.44 11.09 -0.96
N VAL A 178 7.62 10.27 0.08
CA VAL A 178 8.86 9.57 0.37
C VAL A 178 8.63 8.08 0.11
N LEU A 179 9.43 7.51 -0.79
CA LEU A 179 9.40 6.09 -1.09
C LEU A 179 10.46 5.36 -0.27
N SER A 180 10.09 4.26 0.36
CA SER A 180 11.00 3.28 0.96
C SER A 180 10.79 1.91 0.31
N VAL A 181 11.86 1.13 0.22
CA VAL A 181 11.89 -0.22 -0.35
C VAL A 181 12.43 -1.21 0.68
N SER A 182 11.88 -2.43 0.70
CA SER A 182 12.35 -3.50 1.59
C SER A 182 12.08 -4.88 0.96
N PRO A 183 13.09 -5.75 0.84
CA PRO A 183 14.52 -5.46 1.03
C PRO A 183 15.07 -4.51 -0.03
N SER A 184 16.20 -3.85 0.25
CA SER A 184 16.91 -3.01 -0.74
C SER A 184 17.84 -3.80 -1.64
N TRP A 185 18.28 -4.99 -1.20
CA TRP A 185 19.06 -5.95 -1.97
C TRP A 185 18.20 -7.17 -2.32
N LEU A 186 18.30 -7.60 -3.58
CA LEU A 186 17.56 -8.73 -4.10
C LEU A 186 18.28 -10.03 -3.75
N SER A 187 17.50 -10.99 -3.25
CA SER A 187 17.88 -12.40 -3.19
C SER A 187 17.06 -13.19 -4.20
N PRO A 188 17.53 -14.33 -4.73
CA PRO A 188 16.78 -15.12 -5.69
C PRO A 188 15.37 -15.45 -5.20
N GLY A 189 14.35 -15.16 -6.01
CA GLY A 189 12.94 -15.39 -5.68
C GLY A 189 12.32 -14.42 -4.68
N SER A 190 13.03 -13.37 -4.23
CA SER A 190 12.53 -12.38 -3.30
C SER A 190 11.47 -11.48 -3.93
N SER A 191 10.57 -11.00 -3.07
CA SER A 191 9.59 -9.96 -3.40
C SER A 191 9.99 -8.67 -2.73
N VAL A 192 9.77 -7.54 -3.39
CA VAL A 192 10.09 -6.20 -2.88
C VAL A 192 8.84 -5.49 -2.43
N THR A 193 8.82 -5.03 -1.20
CA THR A 193 7.76 -4.17 -0.68
C THR A 193 8.12 -2.71 -0.88
N LEU A 194 7.29 -1.99 -1.62
CA LEU A 194 7.36 -0.55 -1.81
C LEU A 194 6.38 0.13 -0.85
N ARG A 195 6.83 1.14 -0.12
CA ARG A 195 6.00 1.94 0.79
C ARG A 195 6.17 3.42 0.50
N CYS A 196 5.05 4.09 0.22
CA CYS A 196 4.98 5.51 -0.12
C CYS A 196 4.35 6.30 1.02
N GLU A 197 5.07 7.23 1.61
CA GLU A 197 4.60 8.07 2.71
C GLU A 197 4.47 9.53 2.27
N ILE A 198 3.37 10.17 2.68
CA ILE A 198 3.12 11.59 2.43
C ILE A 198 3.21 12.33 3.75
N LYS A 199 3.97 13.41 3.77
CA LYS A 199 4.08 14.28 4.94
C LYS A 199 3.50 15.68 4.62
N PRO A 200 2.61 16.21 5.46
CA PRO A 200 1.99 15.57 6.63
C PRO A 200 1.00 14.46 6.21
N PRO A 201 0.81 13.41 7.05
CA PRO A 201 -0.09 12.33 6.73
C PRO A 201 -1.53 12.83 6.66
N SER A 202 -2.28 12.39 5.67
CA SER A 202 -3.71 12.68 5.54
C SER A 202 -4.41 11.56 4.78
N ALA A 203 -5.70 11.35 5.05
CA ALA A 203 -6.50 10.30 4.41
C ALA A 203 -6.94 10.70 2.99
N GLY A 204 -7.41 9.73 2.23
CA GLY A 204 -8.02 9.94 0.91
C GLY A 204 -7.04 10.00 -0.25
N TRP A 205 -5.88 9.37 -0.12
CA TRP A 205 -4.90 9.22 -1.18
C TRP A 205 -5.06 7.89 -1.91
N ARG A 206 -4.81 7.90 -3.23
CA ARG A 206 -4.48 6.75 -4.07
C ARG A 206 -3.02 6.84 -4.45
N PHE A 207 -2.31 5.70 -4.40
CA PHE A 207 -0.89 5.62 -4.67
C PHE A 207 -0.65 4.95 -6.01
N TYR A 208 0.22 5.55 -6.82
CA TYR A 208 0.64 5.08 -8.12
C TYR A 208 2.14 4.79 -8.08
N TRP A 209 2.52 3.70 -8.70
CA TRP A 209 3.86 3.14 -8.61
C TRP A 209 4.50 3.12 -9.99
N TYR A 210 5.74 3.56 -10.06
CA TYR A 210 6.45 3.73 -11.31
C TYR A 210 7.85 3.11 -11.22
N LYS A 211 8.32 2.62 -12.38
CA LYS A 211 9.73 2.31 -12.65
C LYS A 211 10.41 3.61 -13.10
N ALA A 212 11.56 3.92 -12.54
CA ALA A 212 12.43 4.99 -13.03
C ALA A 212 13.25 4.46 -14.20
N VAL A 213 13.12 5.10 -15.34
CA VAL A 213 13.87 4.77 -16.56
C VAL A 213 14.92 5.85 -16.77
N PRO A 214 16.23 5.52 -16.86
CA PRO A 214 17.29 6.49 -17.05
C PRO A 214 17.10 7.33 -18.32
N ASP A 215 17.25 8.63 -18.18
CA ASP A 215 17.27 9.57 -19.30
C ASP A 215 18.66 10.22 -19.40
N LEU A 216 19.47 9.76 -20.35
CA LEU A 216 20.82 10.25 -20.56
C LEU A 216 20.89 11.49 -21.47
N SER A 217 19.79 11.93 -22.07
CA SER A 217 19.72 13.10 -22.93
C SER A 217 20.03 14.41 -22.20
N HIS A 218 19.88 14.43 -20.88
CA HIS A 218 20.10 15.59 -20.04
C HIS A 218 21.49 15.59 -19.38
N GLN A 219 22.06 16.78 -19.26
CA GLN A 219 23.34 16.98 -18.56
C GLN A 219 23.27 16.65 -17.07
N TYR A 220 22.08 16.68 -16.47
CA TYR A 220 21.82 16.34 -15.06
C TYR A 220 21.26 14.90 -14.95
N ILE A 221 21.32 14.34 -13.74
CA ILE A 221 20.70 13.05 -13.45
C ILE A 221 19.19 13.20 -13.64
N SER A 222 18.65 12.50 -14.62
CA SER A 222 17.25 12.54 -15.01
C SER A 222 16.69 11.14 -15.20
N TYR A 223 15.38 10.98 -14.91
CA TYR A 223 14.64 9.74 -15.11
C TYR A 223 13.26 10.07 -15.67
N SER A 224 12.82 9.30 -16.64
CA SER A 224 11.42 9.18 -17.01
C SER A 224 10.74 8.13 -16.14
N TYR A 225 9.40 8.17 -16.06
CA TYR A 225 8.66 7.30 -15.16
C TYR A 225 7.63 6.48 -15.93
N GLU A 226 7.78 5.17 -15.87
CA GLU A 226 6.85 4.21 -16.45
C GLU A 226 6.03 3.54 -15.36
N MET A 227 4.71 3.46 -15.55
CA MET A 227 3.83 2.86 -14.56
C MET A 227 4.11 1.36 -14.42
N LEU A 228 4.21 0.89 -13.19
CA LEU A 228 4.38 -0.54 -12.91
C LEU A 228 3.13 -1.33 -13.33
N PRO A 229 3.32 -2.54 -13.93
CA PRO A 229 2.21 -3.40 -14.32
C PRO A 229 1.30 -3.73 -13.13
N GLY A 230 -0.01 -3.81 -13.39
CA GLY A 230 -1.01 -4.17 -12.38
C GLY A 230 -1.53 -3.03 -11.51
N SER A 231 -1.09 -1.78 -11.73
CA SER A 231 -1.54 -0.61 -10.95
C SER A 231 -2.15 0.53 -11.78
N PRO A 232 -2.94 0.28 -12.85
CA PRO A 232 -3.46 1.38 -13.68
C PRO A 232 -4.43 2.29 -12.92
N ASN A 233 -5.12 1.78 -11.92
CA ASN A 233 -6.09 2.52 -11.11
C ASN A 233 -5.55 2.99 -9.75
N GLY A 234 -4.26 2.80 -9.49
CA GLY A 234 -3.64 3.09 -8.20
C GLY A 234 -4.13 2.19 -7.06
N THR A 235 -3.40 2.16 -5.96
CA THR A 235 -3.72 1.41 -4.75
C THR A 235 -4.30 2.33 -3.67
N ALA A 236 -5.29 1.87 -2.91
CA ALA A 236 -5.79 2.61 -1.75
C ALA A 236 -4.80 2.54 -0.56
N GLY A 237 -4.01 1.48 -0.49
CA GLY A 237 -2.95 1.31 0.51
C GLY A 237 -1.68 2.04 0.12
N SER A 238 -0.93 2.52 1.12
CA SER A 238 0.37 3.20 0.94
C SER A 238 1.52 2.24 0.66
N SER A 239 1.27 0.96 0.45
CA SER A 239 2.27 -0.06 0.13
C SER A 239 1.80 -0.99 -0.99
N THR A 240 2.76 -1.53 -1.73
CA THR A 240 2.55 -2.57 -2.74
C THR A 240 3.71 -3.54 -2.72
N ILE A 241 3.49 -4.75 -3.23
CA ILE A 241 4.52 -5.78 -3.37
C ILE A 241 4.79 -6.00 -4.86
N VAL A 242 6.06 -5.93 -5.23
CA VAL A 242 6.53 -6.26 -6.59
C VAL A 242 7.15 -7.64 -6.54
N HIS A 243 6.58 -8.55 -7.32
CA HIS A 243 7.06 -9.93 -7.45
C HIS A 243 7.93 -10.10 -8.69
N GLY A 244 8.88 -11.04 -8.62
CA GLY A 244 9.70 -11.42 -9.77
C GLY A 244 10.72 -10.35 -10.21
N GLN A 245 11.06 -9.41 -9.33
CA GLN A 245 12.15 -8.47 -9.62
C GLN A 245 13.49 -9.21 -9.48
N THR A 246 14.23 -9.31 -10.56
CA THR A 246 15.53 -10.02 -10.62
C THR A 246 16.69 -9.08 -10.91
N HIS A 247 16.41 -7.85 -11.32
CA HIS A 247 17.44 -6.88 -11.75
C HIS A 247 17.37 -5.61 -10.92
N THR A 248 18.48 -4.89 -10.86
CA THR A 248 18.53 -3.53 -10.30
C THR A 248 17.48 -2.65 -10.95
N ALA A 249 16.71 -1.93 -10.15
CA ALA A 249 15.67 -1.02 -10.63
C ALA A 249 15.51 0.19 -9.73
N GLY A 250 15.21 1.33 -10.31
CA GLY A 250 14.74 2.50 -9.61
C GLY A 250 13.20 2.49 -9.53
N CYS A 251 12.66 2.76 -8.34
CA CYS A 251 11.24 2.85 -8.09
C CYS A 251 10.85 4.27 -7.67
N VAL A 252 9.66 4.69 -8.03
CA VAL A 252 9.10 6.01 -7.73
C VAL A 252 7.63 5.86 -7.38
N CYS A 253 7.13 6.66 -6.47
CA CYS A 253 5.71 6.74 -6.18
C CYS A 253 5.15 8.14 -6.38
N ARG A 254 3.85 8.21 -6.63
CA ARG A 254 3.05 9.43 -6.71
C ARG A 254 1.70 9.16 -6.06
N ALA A 255 1.08 10.17 -5.49
CA ALA A 255 -0.25 10.03 -4.91
C ALA A 255 -1.23 11.04 -5.49
N GLU A 256 -2.49 10.62 -5.64
CA GLU A 256 -3.60 11.44 -6.10
C GLU A 256 -4.77 11.34 -5.12
N ARG A 257 -5.50 12.44 -4.93
CA ARG A 257 -6.71 12.43 -4.10
C ARG A 257 -7.93 12.05 -4.93
N VAL A 258 -8.71 11.11 -4.42
CA VAL A 258 -9.91 10.60 -5.09
C VAL A 258 -11.00 11.66 -5.21
N ASP A 259 -11.09 12.57 -4.22
CA ASP A 259 -12.14 13.59 -4.11
C ASP A 259 -11.84 14.90 -4.84
N ARG A 260 -10.64 15.05 -5.35
CA ARG A 260 -10.20 16.23 -6.09
C ARG A 260 -9.16 15.84 -7.11
N VAL A 261 -9.13 16.54 -8.25
CA VAL A 261 -8.08 16.42 -9.25
C VAL A 261 -6.79 17.06 -8.72
N TYR A 262 -6.24 16.46 -7.67
CA TYR A 262 -5.00 16.89 -7.03
C TYR A 262 -4.03 15.74 -6.89
N SER A 263 -2.83 15.94 -7.38
CA SER A 263 -1.74 14.97 -7.34
C SER A 263 -0.48 15.59 -6.73
N THR A 264 0.30 14.76 -6.04
CA THR A 264 1.65 15.12 -5.58
C THR A 264 2.62 15.19 -6.74
N ASP A 265 3.82 15.72 -6.49
CA ASP A 265 4.96 15.40 -7.34
C ASP A 265 5.34 13.93 -7.17
N HIS A 266 6.22 13.43 -8.04
CA HIS A 266 6.83 12.12 -7.87
C HIS A 266 7.81 12.15 -6.70
N SER A 267 7.98 11.02 -5.99
CA SER A 267 9.05 10.84 -5.03
C SER A 267 10.42 10.93 -5.72
N LYS A 268 11.49 11.08 -4.93
CA LYS A 268 12.83 10.78 -5.45
C LYS A 268 12.90 9.28 -5.79
N PRO A 269 13.66 8.90 -6.83
CA PRO A 269 13.92 7.49 -7.11
C PRO A 269 14.60 6.81 -5.91
N THR A 270 14.09 5.64 -5.54
CA THR A 270 14.67 4.74 -4.55
C THR A 270 14.99 3.43 -5.25
N PHE A 271 16.17 2.88 -4.97
CA PHE A 271 16.69 1.76 -5.75
C PHE A 271 16.57 0.44 -5.01
N VAL A 272 16.36 -0.61 -5.80
CA VAL A 272 16.47 -2.01 -5.42
C VAL A 272 17.69 -2.56 -6.16
N TRP A 273 18.63 -3.11 -5.43
CA TRP A 273 19.94 -3.53 -5.93
C TRP A 273 19.97 -5.01 -6.27
N SER A 274 20.66 -5.39 -7.35
CA SER A 274 20.97 -6.77 -7.72
C SER A 274 22.45 -6.88 -8.07
N GLU A 275 23.10 -7.91 -7.58
CA GLU A 275 24.49 -8.27 -7.93
C GLU A 275 24.55 -9.12 -9.20
N ASP A 276 23.42 -9.67 -9.65
CA ASP A 276 23.35 -10.55 -10.81
C ASP A 276 23.72 -9.82 -12.10
N VAL A 277 24.67 -10.40 -12.82
CA VAL A 277 25.12 -9.93 -14.14
C VAL A 277 24.19 -10.43 -15.22
N HIS A 278 23.72 -9.52 -16.08
CA HIS A 278 22.94 -9.87 -17.24
C HIS A 278 23.50 -9.28 -18.54
N PRO A 279 23.20 -9.93 -19.70
CA PRO A 279 23.84 -9.56 -20.97
C PRO A 279 23.51 -8.16 -21.46
N ALA A 280 22.37 -7.61 -21.09
CA ALA A 280 21.91 -6.30 -21.57
C ALA A 280 22.73 -5.15 -20.96
N ALA A 281 23.13 -5.28 -19.71
CA ALA A 281 23.91 -4.28 -18.98
C ALA A 281 24.74 -4.94 -17.87
N SER A 282 26.04 -4.67 -17.82
CA SER A 282 26.94 -5.23 -16.81
C SER A 282 27.92 -4.17 -16.31
N LEU A 283 28.21 -4.21 -15.01
CA LEU A 283 29.29 -3.44 -14.38
C LEU A 283 30.41 -4.39 -13.98
N THR A 284 31.61 -4.10 -14.40
CA THR A 284 32.84 -4.80 -13.96
C THR A 284 33.77 -3.82 -13.27
N VAL A 285 34.54 -4.32 -12.31
CA VAL A 285 35.48 -3.55 -11.49
C VAL A 285 36.89 -4.05 -11.76
N ASN A 286 37.84 -3.14 -11.98
CA ASN A 286 39.25 -3.48 -12.14
C ASN A 286 40.09 -2.63 -11.17
N PRO A 287 40.87 -3.22 -10.25
CA PRO A 287 41.02 -4.66 -10.00
C PRO A 287 39.72 -5.31 -9.45
N ASP A 288 39.51 -6.59 -9.76
CA ASP A 288 38.33 -7.38 -9.41
C ASP A 288 38.30 -7.66 -7.90
N ARG A 289 37.80 -6.72 -7.15
CA ARG A 289 37.59 -6.79 -5.70
C ARG A 289 36.65 -5.68 -5.23
N VAL A 290 35.95 -5.92 -4.13
CA VAL A 290 35.00 -4.96 -3.54
C VAL A 290 35.62 -4.06 -2.48
N GLN A 291 36.78 -4.43 -1.90
CA GLN A 291 37.51 -3.62 -0.94
C GLN A 291 38.77 -3.04 -1.57
N HIS A 292 39.00 -1.77 -1.36
CA HIS A 292 40.12 -1.02 -1.90
C HIS A 292 40.81 -0.19 -0.82
N PHE A 293 42.09 0.15 -0.99
CA PHE A 293 42.75 1.13 -0.21
C PHE A 293 42.56 2.53 -0.79
N THR A 294 42.73 3.56 0.03
CA THR A 294 42.89 4.94 -0.45
C THR A 294 44.05 5.01 -1.44
N SER A 295 43.89 5.80 -2.51
CA SER A 295 44.83 5.96 -3.61
C SER A 295 44.93 4.76 -4.58
N ASP A 296 44.18 3.67 -4.37
CA ASP A 296 44.07 2.65 -5.41
C ASP A 296 43.46 3.26 -6.68
N SER A 297 44.04 2.90 -7.83
CA SER A 297 43.41 3.24 -9.12
C SER A 297 42.39 2.17 -9.46
N VAL A 298 41.13 2.58 -9.61
CA VAL A 298 40.01 1.69 -9.93
C VAL A 298 39.31 2.16 -11.19
N SER A 299 39.01 1.19 -12.04
CA SER A 299 38.21 1.39 -13.26
C SER A 299 36.92 0.61 -13.17
N LEU A 300 35.78 1.32 -13.29
CA LEU A 300 34.45 0.74 -13.40
C LEU A 300 34.06 0.74 -14.87
N ASN A 301 33.85 -0.43 -15.45
CA ASN A 301 33.54 -0.55 -16.86
C ASN A 301 32.10 -1.06 -17.07
N CYS A 302 31.33 -0.29 -17.83
CA CYS A 302 29.97 -0.66 -18.23
C CYS A 302 30.00 -1.40 -19.55
N GLY A 303 29.40 -2.57 -19.60
CA GLY A 303 29.24 -3.39 -20.81
C GLY A 303 27.78 -3.71 -21.07
N GLY A 304 27.46 -4.10 -22.32
CA GLY A 304 26.13 -4.48 -22.75
C GLY A 304 25.74 -3.92 -24.12
N ASN A 305 24.45 -3.87 -24.37
CA ASN A 305 23.89 -3.58 -25.70
C ASN A 305 23.80 -2.09 -26.03
N SER A 306 23.98 -1.18 -25.06
CA SER A 306 23.86 0.26 -25.28
C SER A 306 25.16 0.90 -25.76
N ALA A 307 25.05 1.94 -26.58
CA ALA A 307 26.19 2.77 -27.00
C ALA A 307 26.56 3.84 -25.97
N GLU A 308 25.66 4.19 -25.08
CA GLU A 308 25.84 5.25 -24.09
C GLU A 308 25.65 4.74 -22.67
N TRP A 309 26.54 5.15 -21.79
CA TRP A 309 26.56 4.71 -20.40
C TRP A 309 26.77 5.87 -19.43
N ARG A 310 26.12 5.73 -18.27
CA ARG A 310 26.31 6.59 -17.10
C ARG A 310 26.65 5.73 -15.90
N VAL A 311 27.83 5.90 -15.30
CA VAL A 311 28.20 5.25 -14.04
C VAL A 311 27.68 6.04 -12.87
N MET A 312 26.93 5.41 -12.00
CA MET A 312 26.24 5.99 -10.86
C MET A 312 26.83 5.48 -9.55
N ARG A 313 26.74 6.30 -8.52
CA ARG A 313 27.10 5.96 -7.14
C ARG A 313 26.03 6.44 -6.17
N PHE A 314 25.72 5.60 -5.20
CA PHE A 314 24.84 5.89 -4.07
C PHE A 314 25.60 5.67 -2.77
N THR A 315 25.72 6.70 -1.93
CA THR A 315 26.46 6.64 -0.68
C THR A 315 25.55 6.26 0.49
N GLU A 316 26.12 5.86 1.63
CA GLU A 316 25.40 5.61 2.89
C GLU A 316 24.60 6.85 3.36
N THR A 317 25.08 8.05 3.03
CA THR A 317 24.36 9.31 3.31
C THR A 317 23.23 9.60 2.33
N HIS A 318 22.84 8.62 1.52
CA HIS A 318 21.77 8.69 0.52
C HIS A 318 22.00 9.74 -0.58
N HIS A 319 23.27 9.99 -0.92
CA HIS A 319 23.63 10.91 -1.98
C HIS A 319 23.85 10.17 -3.29
N LEU A 320 23.02 10.49 -4.28
CA LEU A 320 23.10 9.99 -5.66
C LEU A 320 24.01 10.89 -6.49
N SER A 321 25.02 10.32 -7.14
CA SER A 321 25.98 11.06 -7.95
C SER A 321 26.46 10.23 -9.16
N ARG A 322 26.89 10.91 -10.21
CA ARG A 322 27.46 10.29 -11.42
C ARG A 322 28.97 10.39 -11.46
N CYS A 323 29.62 9.54 -12.25
CA CYS A 323 31.08 9.46 -12.38
C CYS A 323 31.75 10.84 -12.59
N SER A 324 31.21 11.71 -13.40
CA SER A 324 31.81 13.03 -13.68
C SER A 324 31.99 13.94 -12.46
N SER A 325 31.37 13.63 -11.33
CA SER A 325 31.53 14.39 -10.08
C SER A 325 32.64 13.85 -9.18
N TRP A 326 33.14 12.63 -9.40
CA TRP A 326 34.14 11.98 -8.54
C TRP A 326 35.16 11.13 -9.31
N GLY A 327 35.03 10.99 -10.61
CA GLY A 327 35.94 10.25 -11.49
C GLY A 327 35.96 10.85 -12.90
N ARG A 328 36.60 10.15 -13.82
CA ARG A 328 36.71 10.54 -15.22
C ARG A 328 36.15 9.45 -16.12
N MET A 329 35.15 9.78 -16.90
CA MET A 329 34.63 8.88 -17.96
C MET A 329 35.58 8.84 -19.15
N THR A 330 35.86 7.62 -19.65
CA THR A 330 36.59 7.38 -20.89
C THR A 330 35.84 6.26 -21.63
N GLY A 331 35.01 6.63 -22.61
CA GLY A 331 34.08 5.70 -23.20
C GLY A 331 33.06 5.19 -22.17
N SER A 332 32.91 3.89 -22.05
CA SER A 332 32.06 3.22 -21.05
C SER A 332 32.72 3.04 -19.68
N SER A 333 33.97 3.44 -19.51
CA SER A 333 34.74 3.25 -18.28
C SER A 333 34.82 4.53 -17.46
N CYS A 334 34.59 4.38 -16.15
CA CYS A 334 34.81 5.42 -15.15
C CYS A 334 36.09 5.11 -14.35
N ASN A 335 37.10 5.96 -14.50
CA ASN A 335 38.40 5.81 -13.86
C ASN A 335 38.50 6.76 -12.67
N MET A 336 38.95 6.27 -11.52
CA MET A 336 39.11 7.06 -10.31
C MET A 336 40.26 6.57 -9.45
N ASN A 337 40.81 7.48 -8.65
CA ASN A 337 41.70 7.14 -7.54
C ASN A 337 40.86 7.12 -6.27
N MET A 338 40.87 5.99 -5.57
CA MET A 338 40.05 5.79 -4.38
C MET A 338 40.39 6.77 -3.26
N ASN A 339 39.37 7.22 -2.58
CA ASN A 339 39.47 8.01 -1.35
C ASN A 339 38.39 7.49 -0.39
N TRP A 340 38.52 7.76 0.91
CA TRP A 340 37.62 7.29 1.95
C TRP A 340 36.14 7.58 1.66
N TYR A 341 35.83 8.70 1.00
CA TYR A 341 34.43 9.06 0.64
C TYR A 341 33.91 8.36 -0.62
N HIS A 342 34.70 7.47 -1.25
CA HIS A 342 34.25 6.70 -2.41
C HIS A 342 33.54 5.40 -2.04
N SER A 343 33.42 5.05 -0.76
CA SER A 343 32.57 3.94 -0.34
C SER A 343 31.12 4.16 -0.76
N GLY A 344 30.45 3.11 -1.25
CA GLY A 344 29.07 3.16 -1.69
C GLY A 344 28.72 2.09 -2.70
N VAL A 345 27.47 2.17 -3.18
CA VAL A 345 26.89 1.26 -4.16
C VAL A 345 27.02 1.86 -5.56
N TYR A 346 27.56 1.08 -6.49
CA TYR A 346 27.83 1.49 -7.87
C TYR A 346 27.07 0.65 -8.87
N TRP A 347 26.59 1.28 -9.95
CA TRP A 347 25.94 0.61 -11.09
C TRP A 347 26.07 1.45 -12.34
N CYS A 348 25.73 0.85 -13.49
CA CYS A 348 25.63 1.53 -14.77
C CYS A 348 24.16 1.74 -15.17
N GLU A 349 23.90 2.84 -15.81
CA GLU A 349 22.64 3.16 -16.48
C GLU A 349 22.89 3.36 -17.96
N SER A 350 22.07 2.74 -18.82
CA SER A 350 22.20 2.82 -20.27
C SER A 350 21.26 3.83 -20.89
N GLY A 351 21.59 4.30 -22.11
CA GLY A 351 20.72 5.13 -22.94
C GLY A 351 19.45 4.40 -23.40
N SER A 352 19.43 3.08 -23.38
CA SER A 352 18.25 2.23 -23.64
C SER A 352 17.33 2.05 -22.43
N GLY A 353 17.67 2.64 -21.29
CA GLY A 353 16.85 2.58 -20.07
C GLY A 353 17.12 1.39 -19.17
N GLU A 354 18.24 0.72 -19.33
CA GLU A 354 18.62 -0.46 -18.57
C GLU A 354 19.52 -0.12 -17.38
N PHE A 355 19.48 -0.97 -16.34
CA PHE A 355 20.36 -0.92 -15.18
C PHE A 355 21.23 -2.16 -15.16
N SER A 356 22.52 -2.00 -14.84
CA SER A 356 23.42 -3.13 -14.63
C SER A 356 23.22 -3.79 -13.27
N ASN A 357 23.95 -4.90 -13.05
CA ASN A 357 24.25 -5.37 -11.70
C ASN A 357 24.90 -4.25 -10.88
N THR A 358 24.79 -4.38 -9.58
CA THR A 358 25.32 -3.41 -8.60
C THR A 358 26.51 -4.00 -7.86
N VAL A 359 27.47 -3.15 -7.51
CA VAL A 359 28.62 -3.50 -6.71
C VAL A 359 28.71 -2.55 -5.52
N ASN A 360 28.82 -3.11 -4.32
CA ASN A 360 29.07 -2.35 -3.10
C ASN A 360 30.57 -2.28 -2.84
N ILE A 361 31.16 -1.10 -3.05
CA ILE A 361 32.59 -0.87 -2.88
C ILE A 361 32.84 -0.21 -1.53
N THR A 362 33.82 -0.73 -0.78
CA THR A 362 34.29 -0.16 0.48
C THR A 362 35.75 0.27 0.37
N VAL A 363 36.09 1.40 0.96
CA VAL A 363 37.47 1.96 0.94
C VAL A 363 38.04 1.95 2.34
N GLN A 364 39.16 1.28 2.49
CA GLN A 364 39.95 1.28 3.72
C GLN A 364 40.84 2.54 3.79
N ASN A 365 40.60 3.34 4.81
CA ASN A 365 41.32 4.62 4.98
C ASN A 365 42.60 4.48 5.79
N ASP A 366 42.72 3.40 6.54
CA ASP A 366 43.86 3.17 7.44
C ASP A 366 45.05 2.61 6.66
N ASP A 367 46.20 3.29 6.67
CA ASP A 367 47.38 2.86 5.90
C ASP A 367 47.91 1.50 6.37
N ASP A 368 47.68 1.18 7.63
CA ASP A 368 47.99 -0.14 8.22
C ASP A 368 46.82 -1.13 8.18
N GLY A 369 45.68 -0.76 7.60
CA GLY A 369 44.49 -1.57 7.56
C GLY A 369 44.63 -2.79 6.65
N VAL A 370 43.82 -3.80 6.90
CA VAL A 370 43.72 -4.99 6.04
C VAL A 370 42.43 -4.94 5.21
N ILE A 371 42.49 -5.48 3.98
CA ILE A 371 41.33 -5.68 3.15
C ILE A 371 41.14 -7.17 2.86
N LEU A 372 39.88 -7.57 2.68
CA LEU A 372 39.53 -8.86 2.11
C LEU A 372 39.45 -8.73 0.59
N VAL A 373 40.17 -9.57 -0.12
CA VAL A 373 40.00 -9.74 -1.57
C VAL A 373 39.00 -10.85 -1.78
N SER A 374 37.83 -10.49 -2.27
CA SER A 374 36.72 -11.37 -2.60
C SER A 374 36.19 -11.01 -3.99
N PRO A 375 35.56 -11.95 -4.72
CA PRO A 375 35.03 -11.67 -6.05
C PRO A 375 33.96 -10.57 -6.00
N VAL A 376 33.89 -9.79 -7.07
CA VAL A 376 32.90 -8.70 -7.23
C VAL A 376 31.52 -9.24 -7.61
N HIS A 377 31.49 -10.35 -8.34
CA HIS A 377 30.26 -10.97 -8.88
C HIS A 377 29.90 -12.24 -8.11
N PRO A 378 28.61 -12.63 -8.14
CA PRO A 378 28.18 -13.89 -7.55
C PRO A 378 28.98 -15.08 -8.07
N VAL A 379 29.34 -15.99 -7.17
CA VAL A 379 30.05 -17.23 -7.52
C VAL A 379 29.02 -18.29 -7.92
N THR A 380 29.26 -18.97 -9.04
CA THR A 380 28.38 -20.06 -9.48
C THR A 380 28.54 -21.28 -8.56
N GLU A 381 27.42 -21.86 -8.13
CA GLU A 381 27.43 -23.10 -7.34
C GLU A 381 28.27 -24.20 -8.03
N GLY A 382 29.13 -24.86 -7.27
CA GLY A 382 30.09 -25.87 -7.78
C GLY A 382 31.41 -25.27 -8.29
N ALA A 383 31.54 -23.97 -8.49
CA ALA A 383 32.79 -23.32 -8.82
C ALA A 383 33.72 -23.24 -7.59
N SER A 384 34.98 -22.93 -7.82
CA SER A 384 35.95 -22.70 -6.75
C SER A 384 36.22 -21.21 -6.61
N VAL A 385 36.34 -20.73 -5.38
CA VAL A 385 36.68 -19.34 -5.04
C VAL A 385 37.85 -19.30 -4.08
N SER A 386 38.77 -18.33 -4.27
CA SER A 386 39.85 -18.04 -3.35
C SER A 386 39.62 -16.66 -2.73
N LEU A 387 39.57 -16.59 -1.40
CA LEU A 387 39.51 -15.35 -0.62
C LEU A 387 40.89 -15.10 -0.03
N SER A 388 41.44 -13.90 -0.16
CA SER A 388 42.73 -13.55 0.42
C SER A 388 42.66 -12.27 1.27
N CYS A 389 43.55 -12.18 2.24
CA CYS A 389 43.73 -11.02 3.09
C CYS A 389 44.94 -10.23 2.63
N ARG A 390 44.83 -8.93 2.48
CA ARG A 390 45.90 -8.10 1.92
C ARG A 390 46.17 -6.84 2.76
N LEU A 391 47.44 -6.52 2.96
CA LEU A 391 47.92 -5.21 3.39
C LEU A 391 48.28 -4.35 2.17
N ARG A 392 48.39 -3.04 2.37
CA ARG A 392 48.69 -2.09 1.29
C ARG A 392 50.02 -2.39 0.59
N GLU A 393 51.06 -2.67 1.34
CA GLU A 393 52.41 -2.87 0.83
C GLU A 393 52.82 -4.35 0.71
N GLN A 394 52.02 -5.26 1.28
CA GLN A 394 52.32 -6.69 1.30
C GLN A 394 51.19 -7.46 0.64
N ASN A 395 51.54 -8.18 -0.42
CA ASN A 395 50.57 -9.02 -1.15
C ASN A 395 50.38 -10.41 -0.51
N THR A 396 51.32 -10.86 0.33
CA THR A 396 51.33 -12.15 1.00
C THR A 396 51.45 -11.99 2.49
N LEU A 397 50.52 -12.55 3.25
CA LEU A 397 50.44 -12.43 4.70
C LEU A 397 50.44 -13.84 5.32
N SER A 398 51.30 -14.03 6.32
CA SER A 398 51.28 -15.24 7.16
C SER A 398 50.35 -15.03 8.37
N SER A 399 49.81 -16.11 8.91
CA SER A 399 48.95 -16.10 10.11
C SER A 399 47.67 -15.27 9.95
N VAL A 400 46.91 -15.55 8.92
CA VAL A 400 45.60 -14.93 8.64
C VAL A 400 44.48 -15.81 9.20
N SER A 401 43.50 -15.17 9.83
CA SER A 401 42.25 -15.79 10.25
C SER A 401 41.11 -15.34 9.36
N PHE A 402 40.28 -16.29 8.88
CA PHE A 402 39.09 -16.02 8.08
C PHE A 402 37.82 -16.32 8.87
N TYR A 403 36.82 -15.49 8.71
CA TYR A 403 35.52 -15.59 9.37
C TYR A 403 34.41 -15.60 8.33
N HIS A 404 33.40 -16.44 8.55
CA HIS A 404 32.14 -16.46 7.83
C HIS A 404 30.98 -16.26 8.80
N ASN A 405 30.16 -15.25 8.60
CA ASN A 405 29.07 -14.86 9.50
C ASN A 405 29.53 -14.80 10.97
N ASP A 406 30.68 -14.13 11.19
CA ASP A 406 31.37 -13.97 12.47
C ASP A 406 31.91 -15.25 13.13
N LYS A 407 31.79 -16.40 12.49
CA LYS A 407 32.39 -17.66 12.95
C LYS A 407 33.77 -17.85 12.34
N LEU A 408 34.74 -18.20 13.15
CA LEU A 408 36.09 -18.53 12.68
C LEU A 408 36.04 -19.79 11.81
N LEU A 409 36.48 -19.67 10.56
CA LEU A 409 36.57 -20.80 9.62
C LEU A 409 37.96 -21.45 9.63
N GLN A 410 39.00 -20.63 9.59
CA GLN A 410 40.38 -21.07 9.40
C GLN A 410 41.34 -20.21 10.20
N HIS A 411 42.28 -20.85 10.88
CA HIS A 411 43.35 -20.23 11.62
C HIS A 411 44.64 -21.13 11.52
N ASP A 412 45.02 -21.52 10.30
CA ASP A 412 46.12 -22.46 10.07
C ASP A 412 47.34 -21.81 9.39
N GLY A 413 47.38 -20.48 9.36
CA GLY A 413 48.50 -19.70 8.81
C GLY A 413 48.58 -19.66 7.28
N ARG A 414 47.55 -20.12 6.58
CA ARG A 414 47.47 -19.96 5.12
C ARG A 414 47.08 -18.55 4.76
N GLU A 415 47.59 -18.06 3.65
CA GLU A 415 47.37 -16.74 3.12
C GLU A 415 45.98 -16.57 2.49
N GLU A 416 45.41 -17.70 2.04
CA GLU A 416 44.18 -17.78 1.28
C GLU A 416 43.23 -18.85 1.83
N LEU A 417 41.94 -18.50 1.85
CA LEU A 417 40.86 -19.43 2.08
C LEU A 417 40.33 -19.92 0.72
N ASN A 418 40.60 -21.17 0.41
CA ASN A 418 40.12 -21.78 -0.82
C ASN A 418 38.85 -22.60 -0.54
N ILE A 419 37.75 -22.24 -1.14
CA ILE A 419 36.48 -22.94 -1.10
C ILE A 419 36.31 -23.62 -2.45
N SER A 420 36.46 -24.97 -2.48
CA SER A 420 36.23 -25.78 -3.66
C SER A 420 34.77 -26.22 -3.71
N ALA A 421 34.12 -26.09 -4.87
CA ALA A 421 32.72 -26.45 -5.06
C ALA A 421 31.79 -25.67 -4.12
N VAL A 422 31.79 -24.33 -4.27
CA VAL A 422 30.93 -23.42 -3.53
C VAL A 422 29.46 -23.85 -3.59
N SER A 423 28.79 -23.79 -2.47
CA SER A 423 27.37 -24.12 -2.29
C SER A 423 26.61 -22.93 -1.71
N GLN A 424 25.28 -22.99 -1.72
CA GLN A 424 24.42 -21.97 -1.10
C GLN A 424 24.70 -21.75 0.40
N SER A 425 25.23 -22.74 1.10
CA SER A 425 25.62 -22.60 2.52
C SER A 425 26.87 -21.75 2.73
N ASP A 426 27.64 -21.50 1.66
CA ASP A 426 28.83 -20.65 1.69
C ASP A 426 28.49 -19.18 1.41
N GLU A 427 27.23 -18.86 1.07
CA GLU A 427 26.75 -17.49 0.96
C GLU A 427 26.76 -16.80 2.32
N GLY A 428 27.28 -15.56 2.37
CA GLY A 428 27.32 -14.82 3.62
C GLY A 428 28.42 -13.75 3.69
N PHE A 429 28.54 -13.20 4.89
CA PHE A 429 29.56 -12.19 5.17
C PHE A 429 30.91 -12.82 5.50
N TYR A 430 31.94 -12.39 4.79
CA TYR A 430 33.31 -12.78 5.02
C TYR A 430 34.14 -11.61 5.48
N LYS A 431 35.07 -11.87 6.38
CA LYS A 431 36.13 -10.95 6.80
C LYS A 431 37.41 -11.70 7.13
N CYS A 432 38.51 -11.03 7.04
CA CYS A 432 39.81 -11.59 7.46
C CYS A 432 40.45 -10.74 8.56
N GLN A 433 41.35 -11.38 9.32
CA GLN A 433 42.08 -10.75 10.39
C GLN A 433 43.57 -11.12 10.33
N HIS A 434 44.44 -10.13 10.45
CA HIS A 434 45.87 -10.29 10.52
C HIS A 434 46.46 -9.34 11.58
N ALA A 435 47.35 -9.86 12.45
CA ALA A 435 48.03 -9.07 13.51
C ALA A 435 47.08 -8.19 14.35
N GLY A 436 45.88 -8.70 14.67
CA GLY A 436 44.87 -7.98 15.45
C GLY A 436 44.03 -6.97 14.69
N LYS A 437 44.31 -6.73 13.39
CA LYS A 437 43.53 -5.86 12.50
C LYS A 437 42.56 -6.68 11.70
N THR A 438 41.31 -6.20 11.56
CA THR A 438 40.21 -6.91 10.87
C THR A 438 39.79 -6.11 9.66
N SER A 439 39.57 -6.78 8.53
CA SER A 439 38.99 -6.16 7.32
C SER A 439 37.54 -5.77 7.52
N GLN A 440 37.02 -4.93 6.64
CA GLN A 440 35.58 -4.78 6.48
C GLN A 440 34.94 -6.12 6.08
N GLN A 441 33.65 -6.26 6.34
CA GLN A 441 32.90 -7.42 5.88
C GLN A 441 32.55 -7.26 4.40
N SER A 442 32.65 -8.34 3.61
CA SER A 442 32.17 -8.42 2.25
C SER A 442 31.17 -9.54 2.12
N TRP A 443 30.05 -9.26 1.48
CA TRP A 443 29.07 -10.29 1.14
C TRP A 443 29.55 -11.08 -0.07
N MET A 444 29.53 -12.39 0.01
CA MET A 444 29.74 -13.31 -1.11
C MET A 444 28.43 -13.98 -1.48
N SER A 445 27.92 -13.67 -2.66
CA SER A 445 26.71 -14.27 -3.21
C SER A 445 27.02 -15.55 -3.96
N VAL A 446 26.10 -16.51 -3.89
CA VAL A 446 26.19 -17.80 -4.63
C VAL A 446 24.99 -17.93 -5.55
N THR A 447 25.26 -18.05 -6.87
CA THR A 447 24.20 -18.29 -7.87
C THR A 447 24.02 -19.77 -8.06
N ALA A 448 22.80 -20.26 -7.89
CA ALA A 448 22.47 -21.65 -8.21
C ALA A 448 22.68 -21.91 -9.71
N VAL A 449 23.28 -23.07 -10.06
CA VAL A 449 23.30 -23.53 -11.43
C VAL A 449 21.85 -23.78 -11.82
N SER A 450 21.30 -22.93 -12.70
CA SER A 450 20.04 -23.24 -13.37
C SER A 450 20.25 -24.54 -14.14
N ARG A 451 19.98 -25.70 -13.51
CA ARG A 451 19.69 -26.89 -14.27
C ARG A 451 18.60 -26.51 -15.24
N PRO A 452 18.80 -26.71 -16.57
CA PRO A 452 17.68 -26.59 -17.48
C PRO A 452 16.61 -27.53 -16.87
N GLU A 453 15.54 -26.96 -16.36
CA GLU A 453 14.37 -27.76 -16.02
C GLU A 453 14.13 -28.59 -17.26
N SER A 454 14.34 -29.91 -17.17
CA SER A 454 13.90 -30.82 -18.19
C SER A 454 12.40 -30.60 -18.25
N SER A 455 12.02 -29.75 -19.17
CA SER A 455 10.63 -29.37 -19.32
C SER A 455 9.86 -30.67 -19.55
N SER A 456 9.11 -31.10 -18.56
CA SER A 456 8.13 -32.18 -18.69
C SER A 456 7.00 -31.77 -19.68
N PHE A 457 7.08 -30.55 -20.20
CA PHE A 457 6.20 -30.02 -21.24
C PHE A 457 6.14 -30.87 -22.54
N PRO A 458 7.24 -31.32 -23.15
CA PRO A 458 7.13 -32.13 -24.34
C PRO A 458 6.54 -33.53 -24.06
N VAL A 459 6.77 -34.10 -22.86
CA VAL A 459 6.20 -35.41 -22.49
C VAL A 459 4.69 -35.33 -22.29
N LEU A 460 4.19 -34.30 -21.63
CA LEU A 460 2.74 -34.09 -21.46
C LEU A 460 2.05 -33.80 -22.80
N LEU A 461 2.66 -33.02 -23.70
CA LEU A 461 2.15 -32.77 -25.05
C LEU A 461 2.16 -34.03 -25.91
N MET A 462 3.22 -34.85 -25.82
CA MET A 462 3.32 -36.12 -26.57
C MET A 462 2.29 -37.14 -26.05
N VAL A 463 2.13 -37.28 -24.73
CA VAL A 463 1.13 -38.17 -24.14
C VAL A 463 -0.30 -37.67 -24.46
N GLY A 464 -0.55 -36.36 -24.38
CA GLY A 464 -1.83 -35.77 -24.74
C GLY A 464 -2.19 -35.96 -26.22
N SER A 465 -1.20 -35.83 -27.14
CA SER A 465 -1.43 -36.05 -28.59
C SER A 465 -1.69 -37.52 -28.91
N VAL A 466 -0.98 -38.46 -28.27
CA VAL A 466 -1.21 -39.90 -28.45
C VAL A 466 -2.60 -40.29 -27.94
N ILE A 467 -3.02 -39.82 -26.77
CA ILE A 467 -4.37 -40.07 -26.25
C ILE A 467 -5.44 -39.47 -27.18
N GLY A 468 -5.20 -38.26 -27.69
CA GLY A 468 -6.11 -37.59 -28.65
C GLY A 468 -6.27 -38.38 -29.95
N ILE A 469 -5.17 -38.94 -30.51
CA ILE A 469 -5.19 -39.78 -31.71
C ILE A 469 -5.94 -41.10 -31.44
N ILE A 470 -5.72 -41.73 -30.29
CA ILE A 470 -6.43 -42.96 -29.90
C ILE A 470 -7.92 -42.72 -29.78
N LEU A 471 -8.33 -41.62 -29.17
CA LEU A 471 -9.77 -41.24 -29.06
C LEU A 471 -10.37 -40.96 -30.43
N LEU A 472 -9.67 -40.29 -31.33
CA LEU A 472 -10.11 -40.07 -32.71
C LEU A 472 -10.29 -41.35 -33.48
N ILE A 473 -9.34 -42.30 -33.37
CA ILE A 473 -9.46 -43.63 -34.01
C ILE A 473 -10.65 -44.41 -33.44
N PHE A 474 -10.86 -44.34 -32.12
CA PHE A 474 -12.00 -44.98 -31.46
C PHE A 474 -13.34 -44.44 -31.93
N LEU A 475 -13.44 -43.10 -32.06
CA LEU A 475 -14.64 -42.42 -32.60
C LEU A 475 -14.87 -42.79 -34.08
N LEU A 476 -13.80 -42.87 -34.89
CA LEU A 476 -13.89 -43.32 -36.29
C LEU A 476 -14.38 -44.76 -36.38
N LEU A 477 -13.87 -45.66 -35.54
CA LEU A 477 -14.33 -47.04 -35.48
C LEU A 477 -15.79 -47.15 -35.05
N LEU A 478 -16.26 -46.35 -34.08
CA LEU A 478 -17.67 -46.28 -33.68
C LEU A 478 -18.58 -45.76 -34.81
N CYS A 479 -18.10 -44.74 -35.55
CA CYS A 479 -18.82 -44.26 -36.74
C CYS A 479 -18.92 -45.33 -37.84
N LEU A 480 -17.82 -46.05 -38.12
CA LEU A 480 -17.79 -47.13 -39.11
C LEU A 480 -18.73 -48.29 -38.68
N CYS A 481 -18.71 -48.65 -37.37
CA CYS A 481 -19.64 -49.63 -36.83
C CYS A 481 -21.11 -49.20 -36.93
N LYS A 482 -21.39 -47.92 -36.78
CA LYS A 482 -22.75 -47.35 -36.93
C LYS A 482 -23.18 -47.36 -38.39
N LEU A 483 -22.31 -46.94 -39.31
CA LEU A 483 -22.55 -47.01 -40.75
C LEU A 483 -22.73 -48.45 -41.25
N SER A 484 -22.00 -49.44 -40.71
CA SER A 484 -22.20 -50.85 -41.06
C SER A 484 -23.54 -51.41 -40.55
N LYS A 485 -24.03 -50.94 -39.38
CA LYS A 485 -25.36 -51.32 -38.90
C LYS A 485 -26.48 -50.68 -39.73
N ASP A 486 -26.30 -49.45 -40.16
CA ASP A 486 -27.27 -48.77 -41.05
C ASP A 486 -27.29 -49.42 -42.45
N LEU A 487 -26.15 -49.89 -42.98
CA LEU A 487 -26.11 -50.67 -44.22
C LEU A 487 -26.80 -52.05 -44.07
N CYS A 488 -26.72 -52.69 -42.92
CA CYS A 488 -27.44 -53.94 -42.66
C CYS A 488 -28.96 -53.71 -42.60
N CYS A 489 -29.43 -52.59 -42.00
CA CYS A 489 -30.83 -52.23 -41.98
C CYS A 489 -31.38 -51.86 -43.36
N ILE A 490 -30.61 -51.15 -44.19
CA ILE A 490 -31.00 -50.78 -45.56
C ILE A 490 -31.10 -52.05 -46.45
N ARG A 491 -30.21 -53.03 -46.32
CA ARG A 491 -30.32 -54.32 -47.03
C ARG A 491 -31.53 -55.16 -46.61
N TRP A 492 -31.98 -55.03 -45.35
CA TRP A 492 -33.18 -55.73 -44.86
C TRP A 492 -34.46 -55.07 -45.34
N ILE A 493 -34.48 -53.76 -45.47
CA ILE A 493 -35.64 -53.01 -46.01
C ILE A 493 -35.80 -53.20 -47.52
N GLN A 494 -34.72 -53.37 -48.31
CA GLN A 494 -34.75 -53.64 -49.73
C GLN A 494 -35.20 -55.06 -50.07
N SER A 495 -35.17 -56.03 -49.16
CA SER A 495 -35.61 -57.39 -49.37
C SER A 495 -37.14 -57.58 -49.06
N GLN A 496 -37.87 -56.59 -48.52
CA GLN A 496 -39.28 -56.65 -48.24
C GLN A 496 -40.16 -55.78 -49.16
N SER A 497 -39.60 -55.03 -50.12
CA SER A 497 -40.40 -54.16 -51.02
C SER A 497 -40.57 -54.68 -52.43
N SER A 498 -40.61 -56.03 -52.61
CA SER A 498 -40.97 -56.63 -53.87
C SER A 498 -42.26 -57.51 -53.74
N SER A 499 -43.37 -56.91 -53.33
CA SER A 499 -44.70 -57.44 -53.66
C SER A 499 -45.75 -56.39 -53.27
N GLN A 500 -46.37 -55.94 -54.24
CA GLN A 500 -47.73 -55.45 -54.46
C GLN A 500 -47.85 -54.01 -54.94
N SER A 501 -48.32 -54.10 -56.16
CA SER A 501 -48.74 -53.07 -57.08
C SER A 501 -50.08 -52.42 -56.71
N SER A 502 -50.31 -51.29 -57.32
CA SER A 502 -51.52 -50.72 -57.91
C SER A 502 -52.25 -49.67 -57.10
N SER A 503 -52.35 -48.61 -57.81
CA SER A 503 -53.51 -47.78 -58.22
C SER A 503 -53.73 -46.44 -57.47
N SER A 504 -53.78 -45.49 -58.37
CA SER A 504 -54.60 -44.30 -58.56
C SER A 504 -54.19 -42.95 -57.93
N HIS A 505 -53.89 -42.10 -58.86
CA HIS A 505 -53.93 -40.63 -58.92
C HIS A 505 -55.32 -40.02 -58.54
N PRO A 506 -55.56 -38.70 -58.51
CA PRO A 506 -54.66 -37.50 -58.50
C PRO A 506 -55.24 -36.35 -57.64
N GLY A 507 -54.47 -35.22 -57.61
CA GLY A 507 -55.15 -33.91 -57.43
C GLY A 507 -54.38 -32.97 -56.53
N VAL A 508 -53.67 -32.10 -57.10
CA VAL A 508 -53.80 -30.66 -57.38
C VAL A 508 -53.42 -29.68 -56.29
N ASN A 509 -52.41 -28.93 -56.67
CA ASN A 509 -52.16 -27.48 -56.56
C ASN A 509 -51.88 -26.79 -55.20
N GLN A 510 -50.85 -26.11 -55.23
CA GLN A 510 -50.49 -24.69 -55.49
C GLN A 510 -50.02 -23.91 -54.27
N ASN A 511 -48.89 -23.32 -54.50
CA ASN A 511 -48.49 -21.93 -54.35
C ASN A 511 -48.41 -21.39 -52.92
N GLU A 512 -47.55 -20.59 -52.54
CA GLU A 512 -46.57 -19.57 -53.05
C GLU A 512 -45.80 -18.99 -51.87
N THR A 513 -44.63 -18.75 -52.08
CA THR A 513 -43.83 -17.51 -52.21
C THR A 513 -43.46 -16.72 -50.95
N ASN A 514 -42.16 -16.45 -50.98
CA ASN A 514 -41.48 -15.17 -50.67
C ASN A 514 -41.22 -14.86 -49.20
N GLN A 515 -40.02 -14.63 -48.85
CA GLN A 515 -38.94 -13.72 -49.27
C GLN A 515 -38.60 -12.73 -48.17
N TYR A 516 -37.29 -12.52 -48.04
CA TYR A 516 -36.57 -11.31 -47.59
C TYR A 516 -36.49 -11.04 -46.09
N SER A 517 -35.42 -10.75 -45.51
CA SER A 517 -34.08 -10.17 -45.71
C SER A 517 -33.66 -9.53 -44.38
N SER A 518 -32.42 -9.66 -44.08
CA SER A 518 -31.67 -8.78 -43.16
C SER A 518 -31.74 -7.32 -43.66
N PRO A 519 -31.30 -6.28 -42.94
CA PRO A 519 -30.03 -6.17 -42.28
C PRO A 519 -29.92 -5.15 -41.10
N LEU A 520 -28.77 -5.22 -40.41
CA LEU A 520 -27.83 -4.12 -40.06
C LEU A 520 -28.21 -2.90 -39.20
N HIS A 521 -27.24 -2.54 -38.45
CA HIS A 521 -26.79 -1.26 -37.86
C HIS A 521 -27.12 -1.07 -36.37
N GLU A 522 -26.11 -1.01 -35.57
CA GLU A 522 -25.09 0.02 -35.25
C GLU A 522 -25.48 0.93 -34.09
N ASN A 523 -24.54 1.05 -33.18
CA ASN A 523 -24.19 2.19 -32.36
C ASN A 523 -25.04 2.60 -31.14
N LEU A 524 -24.50 2.41 -29.99
CA LEU A 524 -23.89 3.47 -29.19
C LEU A 524 -23.12 2.84 -28.01
#